data_e5faa72fb8c26505798bd123bed2ffbe
#
_entry.id   e5faa72fb8c26505798bd123bed2ffbe
#
_cell.length_a   1.000
_cell.length_b   1.000
_cell.length_c   1.000
_cell.angle_alpha   90.00
_cell.angle_beta   90.00
_cell.angle_gamma   90.00
#
_symmetry.space_group_name_H-M   'P 1'
#
loop_
_entity.id
_entity.type
_entity.pdbx_description
1 polymer ?
#
loop_
_entity_poly.entity_id
_entity_poly.type
_entity_poly.pdbx_seq_one_letter_code
_entity_poly.pdbx_strand_id
1 'polypeptide(L)'
;MEAETLALAHEIDFSMWALFARATLTVKIVMIMLIVASFWAWSIIVQKMISYRNARTEAQVFDQKFWSGEPLDALFDQIGPAPNGHSEKVFAAGMTEWRRSHRDDGGLIAGASARIDRSMDVAINKEAEGLQKGLTVLA
;
A
#
# COMPACT_ATOMS: atom_id res chain seq x y z
N MET A 1 -6.42 -49.06 -10.50
CA MET A 1 -6.17 -48.06 -9.46
C MET A 1 -6.36 -46.65 -9.96
N GLU A 2 -5.73 -46.22 -11.03
CA GLU A 2 -5.89 -44.84 -11.54
C GLU A 2 -7.30 -44.56 -12.07
N ALA A 3 -7.93 -45.51 -12.74
CA ALA A 3 -9.30 -45.36 -13.24
C ALA A 3 -10.34 -45.27 -12.11
N GLU A 4 -10.09 -45.93 -11.00
CA GLU A 4 -10.96 -45.93 -9.82
C GLU A 4 -10.87 -44.59 -9.07
N THR A 5 -9.67 -44.03 -8.95
CA THR A 5 -9.46 -42.71 -8.35
C THR A 5 -10.04 -41.59 -9.20
N LEU A 6 -9.96 -41.69 -10.52
CA LEU A 6 -10.56 -40.75 -11.45
C LEU A 6 -12.10 -40.81 -11.43
N ALA A 7 -12.68 -42.02 -11.30
CA ALA A 7 -14.11 -42.21 -11.15
C ALA A 7 -14.64 -41.62 -9.84
N LEU A 8 -13.92 -41.81 -8.73
CA LEU A 8 -14.24 -41.23 -7.44
C LEU A 8 -14.14 -39.70 -7.45
N ALA A 9 -13.15 -39.15 -8.10
CA ALA A 9 -13.00 -37.72 -8.26
C ALA A 9 -14.15 -37.12 -9.10
N HIS A 10 -14.59 -37.83 -10.11
CA HIS A 10 -15.71 -37.43 -10.97
C HIS A 10 -17.06 -37.52 -10.22
N GLU A 11 -17.24 -38.54 -9.37
CA GLU A 11 -18.41 -38.66 -8.50
C GLU A 11 -18.45 -37.55 -7.44
N ILE A 12 -17.31 -37.14 -6.89
CA ILE A 12 -17.22 -36.06 -5.92
C ILE A 12 -17.64 -34.72 -6.57
N ASP A 13 -17.19 -34.45 -7.77
CA ASP A 13 -17.58 -33.23 -8.52
C ASP A 13 -19.09 -33.19 -8.80
N PHE A 14 -19.66 -34.29 -9.24
CA PHE A 14 -21.10 -34.43 -9.44
C PHE A 14 -21.88 -34.33 -8.13
N SER A 15 -21.36 -34.87 -7.04
CA SER A 15 -21.99 -34.83 -5.74
C SER A 15 -22.05 -33.40 -5.17
N MET A 16 -20.98 -32.62 -5.32
CA MET A 16 -20.94 -31.21 -4.88
C MET A 16 -21.92 -30.35 -5.67
N TRP A 17 -22.00 -30.54 -6.97
CA TRP A 17 -22.94 -29.82 -7.81
C TRP A 17 -24.40 -30.23 -7.53
N ALA A 18 -24.64 -31.52 -7.33
CA ALA A 18 -25.96 -32.05 -6.96
C ALA A 18 -26.40 -31.56 -5.58
N LEU A 19 -25.50 -31.49 -4.63
CA LEU A 19 -25.74 -30.92 -3.29
C LEU A 19 -26.10 -29.42 -3.38
N PHE A 20 -25.39 -28.67 -4.21
CA PHE A 20 -25.69 -27.26 -4.46
C PHE A 20 -27.09 -27.10 -5.11
N ALA A 21 -27.40 -27.93 -6.10
CA ALA A 21 -28.69 -27.87 -6.79
C ALA A 21 -29.88 -28.24 -5.88
N ARG A 22 -29.67 -29.15 -4.94
CA ARG A 22 -30.70 -29.60 -3.97
C ARG A 22 -30.79 -28.73 -2.72
N ALA A 23 -29.84 -27.83 -2.50
CA ALA A 23 -29.83 -26.96 -1.34
C ALA A 23 -31.08 -26.05 -1.31
N THR A 24 -31.55 -25.78 -0.11
CA THR A 24 -32.64 -24.81 0.09
C THR A 24 -32.21 -23.41 -0.32
N LEU A 25 -33.15 -22.55 -0.64
CA LEU A 25 -32.90 -21.18 -1.05
C LEU A 25 -32.00 -20.42 -0.05
N THR A 26 -32.23 -20.65 1.24
CA THR A 26 -31.43 -20.04 2.32
C THR A 26 -29.96 -20.43 2.23
N VAL A 27 -29.67 -21.71 2.03
CA VAL A 27 -28.31 -22.23 1.90
C VAL A 27 -27.63 -21.68 0.65
N LYS A 28 -28.35 -21.59 -0.47
CA LYS A 28 -27.84 -20.97 -1.72
C LYS A 28 -27.43 -19.53 -1.52
N ILE A 29 -28.25 -18.75 -0.83
CA ILE A 29 -27.93 -17.33 -0.52
C ILE A 29 -26.67 -17.23 0.32
N VAL A 30 -26.54 -18.05 1.36
CA VAL A 30 -25.35 -18.09 2.22
C VAL A 30 -24.09 -18.46 1.42
N MET A 31 -24.18 -19.47 0.56
CA MET A 31 -23.06 -19.89 -0.28
C MET A 31 -22.62 -18.77 -1.24
N ILE A 32 -23.56 -18.13 -1.90
CA ILE A 32 -23.26 -16.99 -2.80
C ILE A 32 -22.62 -15.84 -2.02
N MET A 33 -23.14 -15.53 -0.83
CA MET A 33 -22.61 -14.48 0.04
C MET A 33 -21.14 -14.78 0.43
N LEU A 34 -20.84 -16.02 0.78
CA LEU A 34 -19.47 -16.45 1.12
C LEU A 34 -18.53 -16.35 -0.07
N ILE A 35 -18.97 -16.75 -1.25
CA ILE A 35 -18.17 -16.63 -2.49
C ILE A 35 -17.88 -15.17 -2.80
N VAL A 36 -18.87 -14.30 -2.73
CA VAL A 36 -18.69 -12.86 -2.95
C VAL A 36 -17.74 -12.26 -1.93
N ALA A 37 -17.89 -12.59 -0.66
CA ALA A 37 -16.99 -12.14 0.41
C ALA A 37 -15.54 -12.62 0.19
N SER A 38 -15.37 -13.85 -0.27
CA SER A 38 -14.05 -14.41 -0.61
C SER A 38 -13.37 -13.65 -1.75
N PHE A 39 -14.09 -13.38 -2.85
CA PHE A 39 -13.57 -12.57 -3.95
C PHE A 39 -13.22 -11.15 -3.52
N TRP A 40 -14.05 -10.56 -2.66
CA TRP A 40 -13.79 -9.24 -2.10
C TRP A 40 -12.49 -9.22 -1.28
N ALA A 41 -12.32 -10.18 -0.37
CA ALA A 41 -11.11 -10.31 0.43
C ALA A 41 -9.86 -10.52 -0.44
N TRP A 42 -9.93 -11.36 -1.46
CA TRP A 42 -8.85 -11.59 -2.42
C TRP A 42 -8.47 -10.30 -3.16
N SER A 43 -9.46 -9.56 -3.61
CA SER A 43 -9.24 -8.28 -4.30
C SER A 43 -8.45 -7.30 -3.44
N ILE A 44 -8.79 -7.18 -2.16
CA ILE A 44 -8.07 -6.31 -1.22
C ILE A 44 -6.63 -6.79 -1.02
N ILE A 45 -6.43 -8.09 -0.85
CA ILE A 45 -5.08 -8.67 -0.66
C ILE A 45 -4.19 -8.39 -1.86
N VAL A 46 -4.68 -8.66 -3.08
CA VAL A 46 -3.93 -8.41 -4.32
C VAL A 46 -3.62 -6.93 -4.49
N GLN A 47 -4.60 -6.06 -4.27
CA GLN A 47 -4.42 -4.62 -4.34
C GLN A 47 -3.35 -4.11 -3.36
N LYS A 48 -3.38 -4.60 -2.13
CA LYS A 48 -2.38 -4.24 -1.12
C LYS A 48 -1.00 -4.78 -1.45
N MET A 49 -0.91 -6.00 -1.95
CA MET A 49 0.37 -6.59 -2.37
C MET A 49 1.03 -5.77 -3.48
N ILE A 50 0.26 -5.35 -4.50
CA ILE A 50 0.75 -4.47 -5.57
C ILE A 50 1.17 -3.11 -5.01
N SER A 51 0.36 -2.52 -4.15
CA SER A 51 0.65 -1.23 -3.52
C SER A 51 1.95 -1.27 -2.71
N TYR A 52 2.17 -2.30 -1.91
CA TYR A 52 3.42 -2.46 -1.14
C TYR A 52 4.64 -2.68 -2.04
N ARG A 53 4.50 -3.47 -3.10
CA ARG A 53 5.59 -3.66 -4.07
C ARG A 53 5.97 -2.35 -4.75
N ASN A 54 5.00 -1.58 -5.20
CA ASN A 54 5.23 -0.28 -5.83
C ASN A 54 5.88 0.70 -4.85
N ALA A 55 5.37 0.81 -3.63
CA ALA A 55 5.95 1.66 -2.60
C ALA A 55 7.41 1.29 -2.28
N ARG A 56 7.71 -0.01 -2.22
CA ARG A 56 9.07 -0.49 -2.00
C ARG A 56 10.00 -0.15 -3.17
N THR A 57 9.55 -0.32 -4.39
CA THR A 57 10.33 0.02 -5.59
C THR A 57 10.58 1.52 -5.66
N GLU A 58 9.58 2.35 -5.42
CA GLU A 58 9.72 3.80 -5.37
C GLU A 58 10.71 4.24 -4.29
N ALA A 59 10.62 3.65 -3.10
CA ALA A 59 11.54 3.93 -2.02
C ALA A 59 13.00 3.57 -2.37
N GLN A 60 13.23 2.47 -3.04
CA GLN A 60 14.56 2.07 -3.49
C GLN A 60 15.12 3.01 -4.55
N VAL A 61 14.31 3.41 -5.51
CA VAL A 61 14.72 4.38 -6.55
C VAL A 61 15.03 5.74 -5.93
N PHE A 62 14.22 6.18 -4.98
CA PHE A 62 14.46 7.42 -4.24
C PHE A 62 15.77 7.34 -3.43
N ASP A 63 15.98 6.23 -2.73
CA ASP A 63 17.19 6.00 -1.92
C ASP A 63 18.46 6.06 -2.76
N GLN A 64 18.45 5.44 -3.94
CA GLN A 64 19.56 5.52 -4.89
C GLN A 64 19.85 6.96 -5.35
N LYS A 65 18.82 7.74 -5.64
CA LYS A 65 18.95 9.14 -6.02
C LYS A 65 19.43 9.98 -4.86
N PHE A 66 18.94 9.74 -3.67
CA PHE A 66 19.32 10.48 -2.47
C PHE A 66 20.81 10.31 -2.15
N TRP A 67 21.31 9.08 -2.30
CA TRP A 67 22.73 8.76 -2.02
C TRP A 67 23.67 8.93 -3.23
N SER A 68 23.17 9.35 -4.38
CA SER A 68 23.97 9.57 -5.59
C SER A 68 24.94 10.74 -5.50
N GLY A 69 24.85 11.56 -4.46
CA GLY A 69 25.69 12.73 -4.26
C GLY A 69 25.19 14.01 -4.95
N GLU A 70 24.00 13.98 -5.52
CA GLU A 70 23.38 15.20 -6.03
C GLU A 70 23.00 16.16 -4.89
N PRO A 71 23.07 17.50 -5.13
CA PRO A 71 22.59 18.45 -4.14
C PRO A 71 21.12 18.23 -3.80
N LEU A 72 20.79 18.24 -2.51
CA LEU A 72 19.42 18.02 -2.05
C LEU A 72 18.42 19.03 -2.61
N ASP A 73 18.86 20.26 -2.85
CA ASP A 73 18.06 21.30 -3.51
C ASP A 73 17.66 20.93 -4.93
N ALA A 74 18.61 20.39 -5.71
CA ALA A 74 18.33 19.94 -7.07
C ALA A 74 17.36 18.76 -7.07
N LEU A 75 17.51 17.82 -6.15
CA LEU A 75 16.60 16.70 -5.96
C LEU A 75 15.21 17.17 -5.56
N PHE A 76 15.12 18.15 -4.67
CA PHE A 76 13.85 18.74 -4.28
C PHE A 76 13.16 19.47 -5.45
N ASP A 77 13.89 20.18 -6.30
CA ASP A 77 13.35 20.85 -7.48
C ASP A 77 12.77 19.85 -8.50
N GLN A 78 13.35 18.66 -8.61
CA GLN A 78 12.81 17.57 -9.44
C GLN A 78 11.55 16.93 -8.87
N ILE A 79 11.51 16.72 -7.57
CA ILE A 79 10.46 15.96 -6.86
C ILE A 79 9.37 16.89 -6.31
N GLY A 80 9.73 18.10 -5.88
CA GLY A 80 8.90 19.01 -5.11
C GLY A 80 7.52 19.34 -5.67
N PRO A 81 7.36 19.56 -7.01
CA PRO A 81 6.05 19.90 -7.56
C PRO A 81 5.03 18.77 -7.49
N ALA A 82 5.46 17.51 -7.53
CA ALA A 82 4.56 16.35 -7.53
C ALA A 82 5.25 15.13 -6.92
N PRO A 83 5.39 15.03 -5.58
CA PRO A 83 5.94 13.84 -4.95
C PRO A 83 4.95 12.69 -5.11
N ASN A 84 5.37 11.60 -5.73
CA ASN A 84 4.54 10.42 -5.99
C ASN A 84 4.73 9.31 -4.96
N GLY A 85 5.95 9.10 -4.49
CA GLY A 85 6.29 8.05 -3.53
C GLY A 85 6.17 8.51 -2.08
N HIS A 86 6.03 7.54 -1.16
CA HIS A 86 5.97 7.83 0.28
C HIS A 86 7.23 8.52 0.80
N SER A 87 8.40 8.01 0.40
CA SER A 87 9.70 8.61 0.75
C SER A 87 9.88 10.00 0.16
N GLU A 88 9.43 10.22 -1.07
CA GLU A 88 9.46 11.52 -1.73
C GLU A 88 8.59 12.55 -1.01
N LYS A 89 7.41 12.15 -0.52
CA LYS A 89 6.52 13.04 0.24
C LYS A 89 7.13 13.45 1.58
N VAL A 90 7.76 12.52 2.29
CA VAL A 90 8.47 12.83 3.55
C VAL A 90 9.64 13.75 3.29
N PHE A 91 10.44 13.48 2.26
CA PHE A 91 11.55 14.33 1.85
C PHE A 91 11.08 15.74 1.46
N ALA A 92 10.04 15.84 0.64
CA ALA A 92 9.45 17.11 0.24
C ALA A 92 8.95 17.93 1.44
N ALA A 93 8.32 17.30 2.43
CA ALA A 93 7.88 17.94 3.66
C ALA A 93 9.08 18.51 4.45
N GLY A 94 10.13 17.73 4.61
CA GLY A 94 11.36 18.17 5.27
C GLY A 94 12.05 19.33 4.57
N MET A 95 12.19 19.24 3.24
CA MET A 95 12.82 20.28 2.43
C MET A 95 12.00 21.57 2.35
N THR A 96 10.68 21.46 2.34
CA THR A 96 9.79 22.63 2.39
C THR A 96 10.01 23.42 3.68
N GLU A 97 10.09 22.71 4.80
CA GLU A 97 10.33 23.33 6.12
C GLU A 97 11.77 23.90 6.20
N TRP A 98 12.73 23.17 5.65
CA TRP A 98 14.12 23.64 5.57
C TRP A 98 14.24 24.94 4.78
N ARG A 99 13.64 25.04 3.60
CA ARG A 99 13.61 26.29 2.79
C ARG A 99 12.89 27.42 3.51
N ARG A 100 11.80 27.12 4.22
CA ARG A 100 11.08 28.11 5.01
C ARG A 100 11.92 28.61 6.19
N SER A 101 12.77 27.75 6.75
CA SER A 101 13.64 28.08 7.88
C SER A 101 14.93 28.77 7.45
N HIS A 102 15.33 28.67 6.17
CA HIS A 102 16.41 29.43 5.58
C HIS A 102 15.86 30.73 5.00
N ARG A 103 15.91 31.78 5.79
CA ARG A 103 15.60 33.12 5.32
C ARG A 103 16.84 33.84 4.82
N ASP A 104 16.62 34.95 4.13
CA ASP A 104 17.52 35.84 3.43
C ASP A 104 18.95 36.03 3.95
N ASP A 105 19.22 35.63 5.19
CA ASP A 105 20.52 35.74 5.86
C ASP A 105 21.41 34.48 5.74
N GLY A 106 20.93 33.40 5.09
CA GLY A 106 21.67 32.14 4.96
C GLY A 106 21.82 31.34 6.27
N GLY A 107 21.21 31.80 7.36
CA GLY A 107 21.24 31.14 8.67
C GLY A 107 19.99 30.34 8.96
N LEU A 108 20.16 29.19 9.63
CA LEU A 108 19.05 28.41 10.18
C LEU A 108 18.43 29.16 11.36
N ILE A 109 17.11 29.33 11.33
CA ILE A 109 16.37 29.90 12.46
C ILE A 109 16.47 28.94 13.65
N ALA A 110 16.61 29.46 14.87
CA ALA A 110 16.63 28.66 16.08
C ALA A 110 15.41 27.74 16.14
N GLY A 111 15.62 26.46 16.36
CA GLY A 111 14.56 25.44 16.36
C GLY A 111 14.17 24.88 14.99
N ALA A 112 14.88 25.25 13.92
CA ALA A 112 14.60 24.73 12.58
C ALA A 112 14.71 23.22 12.47
N SER A 113 15.70 22.61 13.12
CA SER A 113 15.86 21.15 13.16
C SER A 113 14.63 20.47 13.78
N ALA A 114 14.13 20.98 14.88
CA ALA A 114 12.93 20.44 15.53
C ALA A 114 11.68 20.58 14.65
N ARG A 115 11.54 21.65 13.90
CA ARG A 115 10.43 21.84 12.96
C ARG A 115 10.54 20.89 11.76
N ILE A 116 11.74 20.68 11.22
CA ILE A 116 12.00 19.76 10.13
C ILE A 116 11.65 18.35 10.57
N ASP A 117 12.15 17.89 11.72
CA ASP A 117 11.84 16.59 12.28
C ASP A 117 10.33 16.41 12.48
N ARG A 118 9.66 17.38 13.05
CA ARG A 118 8.21 17.34 13.26
C ARG A 118 7.43 17.30 11.95
N SER A 119 7.83 18.07 10.96
CA SER A 119 7.22 18.05 9.63
C SER A 119 7.37 16.69 8.95
N MET A 120 8.53 16.08 9.05
CA MET A 120 8.79 14.73 8.54
C MET A 120 7.98 13.67 9.30
N ASP A 121 7.90 13.76 10.62
CA ASP A 121 7.10 12.83 11.44
C ASP A 121 5.61 12.90 11.09
N VAL A 122 5.07 14.09 10.90
CA VAL A 122 3.68 14.28 10.44
C VAL A 122 3.46 13.64 9.08
N ALA A 123 4.39 13.81 8.15
CA ALA A 123 4.33 13.21 6.82
C ALA A 123 4.41 11.68 6.89
N ILE A 124 5.30 11.13 7.71
CA ILE A 124 5.43 9.69 7.93
C ILE A 124 4.13 9.11 8.50
N ASN A 125 3.55 9.74 9.52
CA ASN A 125 2.29 9.29 10.12
C ASN A 125 1.15 9.33 9.11
N LYS A 126 1.05 10.36 8.31
CA LYS A 126 0.04 10.50 7.26
C LYS A 126 0.16 9.40 6.19
N GLU A 127 1.37 9.09 5.76
CA GLU A 127 1.61 8.01 4.80
C GLU A 127 1.34 6.62 5.40
N ALA A 128 1.69 6.40 6.66
CA ALA A 128 1.39 5.17 7.38
C ALA A 128 -0.13 4.95 7.53
N GLU A 129 -0.88 5.99 7.85
CA GLU A 129 -2.36 5.92 7.88
C GLU A 129 -2.94 5.57 6.52
N GLY A 130 -2.41 6.15 5.44
CA GLY A 130 -2.82 5.83 4.08
C GLY A 130 -2.62 4.36 3.72
N LEU A 131 -1.53 3.74 4.18
CA LEU A 131 -1.26 2.31 3.98
C LEU A 131 -2.17 1.41 4.82
N GLN A 132 -2.59 1.86 6.00
CA GLN A 132 -3.45 1.09 6.91
C GLN A 132 -4.93 1.13 6.55
N LYS A 133 -5.38 2.11 5.77
CA LYS A 133 -6.81 2.31 5.45
C LYS A 133 -7.51 1.07 4.88
N GLY A 134 -6.84 0.21 4.15
CA GLY A 134 -7.45 -1.00 3.61
C GLY A 134 -7.46 -2.18 4.57
N LEU A 135 -6.63 -2.17 5.61
CA LEU A 135 -6.53 -3.27 6.56
C LEU A 135 -7.67 -3.28 7.58
N THR A 136 -8.23 -2.12 7.88
CA THR A 136 -9.36 -1.97 8.81
C THR A 136 -10.63 -2.66 8.29
N VAL A 137 -10.79 -2.77 6.98
CA VAL A 137 -11.93 -3.47 6.35
C VAL A 137 -11.81 -5.00 6.51
N LEU A 138 -10.59 -5.52 6.66
CA LEU A 138 -10.31 -6.94 6.85
C LEU A 138 -10.34 -7.37 8.33
N ALA A 139 -10.25 -6.44 9.24
CA ALA A 139 -10.34 -6.69 10.68
C ALA A 139 -11.80 -6.67 11.14
#